data_5afb1d2c30a34658b3851e2fc6f5fab4
#
_entry.id   5afb1d2c30a34658b3851e2fc6f5fab4
#
_cell.length_a   1.000
_cell.length_b   1.000
_cell.length_c   1.000
_cell.angle_alpha   90.00
_cell.angle_beta   90.00
_cell.angle_gamma   90.00
#
_symmetry.space_group_name_H-M   'P 1'
#
loop_
_entity.id
_entity.type
_entity.pdbx_description
1 polymer ?
#
loop_
_entity_poly.entity_id
_entity_poly.type
_entity_poly.pdbx_seq_one_letter_code
_entity_poly.pdbx_strand_id
1 'polypeptide(L)'
;MSSSVPQPVPLDRYLQPLQRHWGYSSFRPRQEEIVRALDSGRDVCVVMPTGGGKSLCYQLPAVLDERRTAVVISPLIALMQDQVAQLRQMGIPAIFLNSSVLEADRRELKQKAVAGEYRLMYVSPERAVMQGTERWLKNVPVSFFAIDEAHCISQWGHDFRPEYRQLSKLRALFPDRPIAAFTASATQQVRHDIVQQLELREPLKSVSSFRRENLRYIVRKCEKGTQPNYLLQLLNENAEGSTIVYVPTVKKVADIVGLLKDNGIQAVGYHGQMDSSVRETNQKAWSEGKFRVLVGTIAFGLGINRADVRAVIHLALPKSVEHYYQESGRAGRDGKPALCALLWRGADLGLLAHFIMQSQDLVGKEKAWAQYEAIKSFAEIDGCRQRQLCRHFGENPRWEGCGVCDYCAGDYIWKVEGLKKHPESEAARETLSLIGAGKSFSQIAKKRGVTVRSVYTMTAKLVEDGCIEFQRQWIDLSRYKAIESAIHKVGMRSLTAIKNTAPPAISFDEIQLVLGHLRRQKDQAHRNS
;
A
#
# COMPACT_ATOMS: atom_id res chain seq x y z
N MET A 1 -7.07 14.68 -56.34
CA MET A 1 -6.77 13.45 -55.57
C MET A 1 -7.77 13.38 -54.43
N SER A 2 -8.75 12.53 -54.55
CA SER A 2 -9.83 12.36 -53.56
C SER A 2 -9.27 11.71 -52.28
N SER A 3 -9.21 12.45 -51.19
CA SER A 3 -8.87 11.93 -49.88
C SER A 3 -10.05 11.08 -49.39
N SER A 4 -9.98 9.78 -49.64
CA SER A 4 -10.91 8.82 -49.01
C SER A 4 -10.72 8.87 -47.49
N VAL A 5 -11.70 9.40 -46.79
CA VAL A 5 -11.79 9.28 -45.31
C VAL A 5 -11.79 7.77 -45.00
N PRO A 6 -10.85 7.27 -44.19
CA PRO A 6 -10.82 5.85 -43.85
C PRO A 6 -12.16 5.47 -43.20
N GLN A 7 -12.82 4.47 -43.74
CA GLN A 7 -14.06 3.97 -43.12
C GLN A 7 -13.77 3.47 -41.69
N PRO A 8 -14.65 3.76 -40.71
CA PRO A 8 -14.45 3.31 -39.36
C PRO A 8 -14.41 1.78 -39.31
N VAL A 9 -13.34 1.25 -38.70
CA VAL A 9 -13.16 -0.20 -38.49
C VAL A 9 -14.38 -0.79 -37.75
N PRO A 10 -15.01 -1.84 -38.28
CA PRO A 10 -16.19 -2.44 -37.65
C PRO A 10 -15.94 -2.84 -36.20
N LEU A 11 -16.91 -2.64 -35.33
CA LEU A 11 -16.80 -2.94 -33.89
C LEU A 11 -16.58 -4.45 -33.65
N ASP A 12 -17.14 -5.31 -34.48
CA ASP A 12 -17.00 -6.76 -34.40
C ASP A 12 -15.54 -7.24 -34.44
N ARG A 13 -14.66 -6.52 -35.14
CA ARG A 13 -13.21 -6.80 -35.15
C ARG A 13 -12.61 -6.83 -33.73
N TYR A 14 -13.14 -6.04 -32.82
CA TYR A 14 -12.65 -5.95 -31.44
C TYR A 14 -13.46 -6.81 -30.49
N LEU A 15 -14.78 -6.90 -30.67
CA LEU A 15 -15.67 -7.62 -29.74
C LEU A 15 -15.51 -9.14 -29.84
N GLN A 16 -15.27 -9.70 -31.04
CA GLN A 16 -15.05 -11.14 -31.19
C GLN A 16 -13.82 -11.64 -30.42
N PRO A 17 -12.60 -11.06 -30.56
CA PRO A 17 -11.45 -11.45 -29.76
C PRO A 17 -11.64 -11.15 -28.27
N LEU A 18 -12.32 -10.05 -27.91
CA LEU A 18 -12.64 -9.69 -26.54
C LEU A 18 -13.47 -10.79 -25.86
N GLN A 19 -14.51 -11.25 -26.53
CA GLN A 19 -15.36 -12.34 -26.03
C GLN A 19 -14.62 -13.67 -26.01
N ARG A 20 -13.88 -13.99 -27.08
CA ARG A 20 -13.15 -15.26 -27.20
C ARG A 20 -12.12 -15.47 -26.11
N HIS A 21 -11.30 -14.45 -25.80
CA HIS A 21 -10.17 -14.58 -24.89
C HIS A 21 -10.49 -14.16 -23.47
N TRP A 22 -11.32 -13.11 -23.26
CA TRP A 22 -11.61 -12.56 -21.94
C TRP A 22 -13.04 -12.83 -21.47
N GLY A 23 -13.93 -13.34 -22.35
CA GLY A 23 -15.32 -13.62 -22.00
C GLY A 23 -16.20 -12.37 -21.88
N TYR A 24 -15.73 -11.20 -22.30
CA TYR A 24 -16.49 -9.95 -22.21
C TYR A 24 -17.24 -9.67 -23.51
N SER A 25 -18.53 -9.34 -23.40
CA SER A 25 -19.38 -8.97 -24.54
C SER A 25 -19.34 -7.49 -24.91
N SER A 26 -18.74 -6.65 -24.07
CA SER A 26 -18.66 -5.21 -24.28
C SER A 26 -17.45 -4.60 -23.59
N PHE A 27 -17.01 -3.45 -24.06
CA PHE A 27 -15.97 -2.65 -23.40
C PHE A 27 -16.49 -1.94 -22.16
N ARG A 28 -15.63 -1.76 -21.17
CA ARG A 28 -15.84 -0.77 -20.12
C ARG A 28 -15.67 0.64 -20.67
N PRO A 29 -16.22 1.67 -20.01
CA PRO A 29 -16.04 3.07 -20.43
C PRO A 29 -14.57 3.41 -20.76
N ARG A 30 -14.37 4.08 -21.88
CA ARG A 30 -13.07 4.51 -22.44
C ARG A 30 -12.16 3.41 -23.00
N GLN A 31 -12.40 2.11 -22.75
CA GLN A 31 -11.52 1.07 -23.30
C GLN A 31 -11.55 1.01 -24.82
N GLU A 32 -12.72 1.11 -25.43
CA GLU A 32 -12.86 1.08 -26.89
C GLU A 32 -12.06 2.18 -27.60
N GLU A 33 -12.17 3.43 -27.13
CA GLU A 33 -11.45 4.56 -27.73
C GLU A 33 -9.93 4.38 -27.65
N ILE A 34 -9.41 3.82 -26.54
CA ILE A 34 -8.00 3.56 -26.34
C ILE A 34 -7.52 2.43 -27.27
N VAL A 35 -8.27 1.33 -27.33
CA VAL A 35 -7.97 0.19 -28.21
C VAL A 35 -7.93 0.61 -29.66
N ARG A 36 -8.92 1.36 -30.14
CA ARG A 36 -9.00 1.88 -31.50
C ARG A 36 -7.86 2.84 -31.84
N ALA A 37 -7.51 3.74 -30.91
CA ALA A 37 -6.41 4.68 -31.11
C ALA A 37 -5.07 3.94 -31.27
N LEU A 38 -4.81 2.95 -30.42
CA LEU A 38 -3.57 2.18 -30.47
C LEU A 38 -3.50 1.27 -31.72
N ASP A 39 -4.62 0.60 -32.09
CA ASP A 39 -4.71 -0.22 -33.31
C ASP A 39 -4.55 0.61 -34.59
N SER A 40 -4.96 1.89 -34.58
CA SER A 40 -4.76 2.83 -35.69
C SER A 40 -3.35 3.42 -35.78
N GLY A 41 -2.45 3.06 -34.88
CA GLY A 41 -1.08 3.56 -34.86
C GLY A 41 -0.87 4.89 -34.12
N ARG A 42 -1.83 5.33 -33.34
CA ARG A 42 -1.76 6.57 -32.55
C ARG A 42 -1.15 6.32 -31.17
N ASP A 43 -0.31 7.25 -30.71
CA ASP A 43 0.17 7.24 -29.32
C ASP A 43 -0.98 7.47 -28.35
N VAL A 44 -0.89 6.87 -27.13
CA VAL A 44 -1.90 7.07 -26.10
C VAL A 44 -1.25 7.35 -24.74
N CYS A 45 -1.89 8.20 -23.95
CA CYS A 45 -1.55 8.45 -22.54
C CYS A 45 -2.81 8.22 -21.70
N VAL A 46 -2.80 7.13 -20.95
CA VAL A 46 -3.98 6.62 -20.24
C VAL A 46 -3.78 6.67 -18.73
N VAL A 47 -4.67 7.35 -18.04
CA VAL A 47 -4.78 7.30 -16.58
C VAL A 47 -6.11 6.64 -16.22
N MET A 48 -6.02 5.44 -15.66
CA MET A 48 -7.19 4.63 -15.35
C MET A 48 -6.96 3.92 -14.00
N PRO A 49 -7.89 4.02 -13.05
CA PRO A 49 -7.72 3.46 -11.71
C PRO A 49 -7.43 1.95 -11.74
N THR A 50 -6.83 1.45 -10.66
CA THR A 50 -6.62 0.01 -10.49
C THR A 50 -7.97 -0.72 -10.57
N GLY A 51 -8.00 -1.84 -11.30
CA GLY A 51 -9.25 -2.57 -11.59
C GLY A 51 -10.07 -2.01 -12.77
N GLY A 52 -9.67 -0.87 -13.36
CA GLY A 52 -10.32 -0.29 -14.55
C GLY A 52 -10.10 -1.07 -15.85
N GLY A 53 -9.20 -2.06 -15.85
CA GLY A 53 -8.92 -2.90 -17.03
C GLY A 53 -7.87 -2.31 -17.97
N LYS A 54 -6.86 -1.60 -17.45
CA LYS A 54 -5.73 -1.05 -18.21
C LYS A 54 -5.03 -2.07 -19.11
N SER A 55 -4.77 -3.27 -18.57
CA SER A 55 -4.04 -4.32 -19.30
C SER A 55 -4.76 -4.74 -20.57
N LEU A 56 -6.08 -4.81 -20.56
CA LEU A 56 -6.88 -5.13 -21.74
C LEU A 56 -6.66 -4.12 -22.87
N CYS A 57 -6.49 -2.85 -22.54
CA CYS A 57 -6.33 -1.78 -23.53
C CYS A 57 -5.07 -1.92 -24.42
N TYR A 58 -4.04 -2.62 -23.95
CA TYR A 58 -2.87 -2.96 -24.77
C TYR A 58 -2.80 -4.44 -25.15
N GLN A 59 -3.41 -5.33 -24.38
CA GLN A 59 -3.43 -6.76 -24.71
C GLN A 59 -4.30 -7.06 -25.93
N LEU A 60 -5.48 -6.45 -26.00
CA LEU A 60 -6.39 -6.69 -27.13
C LEU A 60 -5.83 -6.23 -28.47
N PRO A 61 -5.28 -5.00 -28.62
CA PRO A 61 -4.62 -4.59 -29.88
C PRO A 61 -3.45 -5.52 -30.28
N ALA A 62 -2.71 -6.03 -29.29
CA ALA A 62 -1.62 -6.97 -29.57
C ALA A 62 -2.11 -8.31 -30.14
N VAL A 63 -3.29 -8.77 -29.76
CA VAL A 63 -3.89 -10.02 -30.27
C VAL A 63 -4.48 -9.84 -31.67
N LEU A 64 -4.88 -8.62 -32.03
CA LEU A 64 -5.42 -8.33 -33.37
C LEU A 64 -4.37 -8.40 -34.48
N ASP A 65 -3.10 -8.30 -34.14
CA ASP A 65 -1.98 -8.37 -35.07
C ASP A 65 -1.25 -9.72 -34.95
N GLU A 66 -1.62 -10.65 -35.83
CA GLU A 66 -1.07 -12.01 -35.76
C GLU A 66 0.41 -12.12 -36.18
N ARG A 67 1.01 -11.08 -36.71
CA ARG A 67 2.39 -11.08 -37.26
C ARG A 67 3.37 -10.28 -36.42
N ARG A 68 2.89 -9.41 -35.54
CA ARG A 68 3.73 -8.49 -34.79
C ARG A 68 3.57 -8.70 -33.27
N THR A 69 4.56 -8.24 -32.54
CA THR A 69 4.66 -8.41 -31.09
C THR A 69 4.54 -7.05 -30.38
N ALA A 70 3.60 -6.90 -29.47
CA ALA A 70 3.59 -5.76 -28.57
C ALA A 70 4.63 -5.95 -27.46
N VAL A 71 5.46 -4.93 -27.23
CA VAL A 71 6.47 -4.91 -26.18
C VAL A 71 5.91 -4.15 -24.99
N VAL A 72 5.68 -4.86 -23.89
CA VAL A 72 5.14 -4.29 -22.65
C VAL A 72 6.27 -4.08 -21.65
N ILE A 73 6.52 -2.84 -21.25
CA ILE A 73 7.53 -2.50 -20.26
C ILE A 73 6.84 -2.32 -18.92
N SER A 74 7.20 -3.17 -17.94
CA SER A 74 6.62 -3.18 -16.60
C SER A 74 7.72 -3.31 -15.54
N PRO A 75 7.60 -2.60 -14.40
CA PRO A 75 8.65 -2.57 -13.38
C PRO A 75 8.64 -3.80 -12.47
N LEU A 76 7.69 -4.71 -12.62
CA LEU A 76 7.34 -5.72 -11.63
C LEU A 76 7.41 -7.12 -12.21
N ILE A 77 8.47 -7.85 -11.83
CA ILE A 77 8.71 -9.22 -12.30
C ILE A 77 7.53 -10.15 -12.00
N ALA A 78 7.02 -10.13 -10.77
CA ALA A 78 5.89 -10.97 -10.37
C ALA A 78 4.62 -10.67 -11.20
N LEU A 79 4.33 -9.39 -11.43
CA LEU A 79 3.19 -8.98 -12.26
C LEU A 79 3.35 -9.45 -13.72
N MET A 80 4.57 -9.33 -14.28
CA MET A 80 4.84 -9.82 -15.63
C MET A 80 4.62 -11.34 -15.73
N GLN A 81 5.08 -12.11 -14.74
CA GLN A 81 4.87 -13.56 -14.68
C GLN A 81 3.40 -13.92 -14.63
N ASP A 82 2.62 -13.27 -13.76
CA ASP A 82 1.18 -13.48 -13.63
C ASP A 82 0.44 -13.14 -14.93
N GLN A 83 0.76 -11.99 -15.54
CA GLN A 83 0.15 -11.57 -16.80
C GLN A 83 0.44 -12.56 -17.93
N VAL A 84 1.69 -13.01 -18.07
CA VAL A 84 2.08 -13.99 -19.08
C VAL A 84 1.42 -15.34 -18.84
N ALA A 85 1.33 -15.79 -17.58
CA ALA A 85 0.64 -17.04 -17.24
C ALA A 85 -0.84 -16.99 -17.62
N GLN A 86 -1.55 -15.90 -17.29
CA GLN A 86 -2.95 -15.69 -17.66
C GLN A 86 -3.14 -15.65 -19.19
N LEU A 87 -2.30 -14.91 -19.91
CA LEU A 87 -2.38 -14.83 -21.37
C LEU A 87 -2.20 -16.21 -22.02
N ARG A 88 -1.24 -16.99 -21.55
CA ARG A 88 -1.02 -18.37 -22.04
C ARG A 88 -2.21 -19.28 -21.76
N GLN A 89 -2.84 -19.17 -20.59
CA GLN A 89 -4.07 -19.90 -20.28
C GLN A 89 -5.23 -19.53 -21.22
N MET A 90 -5.28 -18.29 -21.70
CA MET A 90 -6.25 -17.82 -22.68
C MET A 90 -5.88 -18.20 -24.13
N GLY A 91 -4.80 -18.96 -24.34
CA GLY A 91 -4.30 -19.34 -25.67
C GLY A 91 -3.57 -18.22 -26.41
N ILE A 92 -3.14 -17.14 -25.73
CA ILE A 92 -2.41 -16.02 -26.30
C ILE A 92 -0.90 -16.24 -26.10
N PRO A 93 -0.11 -16.35 -27.19
CA PRO A 93 1.33 -16.51 -27.09
C PRO A 93 1.99 -15.28 -26.46
N ALA A 94 2.51 -15.42 -25.23
CA ALA A 94 3.16 -14.35 -24.50
C ALA A 94 4.42 -14.86 -23.79
N ILE A 95 5.42 -13.96 -23.66
CA ILE A 95 6.65 -14.23 -22.91
C ILE A 95 7.01 -13.07 -22.00
N PHE A 96 7.88 -13.35 -21.02
CA PHE A 96 8.58 -12.31 -20.28
C PHE A 96 10.10 -12.50 -20.38
N LEU A 97 10.83 -11.40 -20.41
CA LEU A 97 12.29 -11.35 -20.42
C LEU A 97 12.77 -10.50 -19.25
N ASN A 98 13.29 -11.16 -18.22
CA ASN A 98 13.87 -10.52 -17.05
C ASN A 98 15.19 -11.22 -16.65
N SER A 99 15.75 -10.86 -15.51
CA SER A 99 16.99 -11.44 -14.98
C SER A 99 16.85 -12.91 -14.53
N SER A 100 15.63 -13.39 -14.28
CA SER A 100 15.39 -14.75 -13.78
C SER A 100 15.35 -15.82 -14.87
N VAL A 101 15.30 -15.43 -16.17
CA VAL A 101 15.31 -16.38 -17.31
C VAL A 101 16.71 -16.93 -17.52
N LEU A 102 16.86 -18.25 -17.54
CA LEU A 102 18.14 -18.93 -17.80
C LEU A 102 18.70 -18.57 -19.18
N GLU A 103 20.03 -18.50 -19.30
CA GLU A 103 20.69 -18.08 -20.56
C GLU A 103 20.39 -19.03 -21.73
N ALA A 104 20.27 -20.34 -21.45
CA ALA A 104 19.93 -21.33 -22.48
C ALA A 104 18.53 -21.08 -23.08
N ASP A 105 17.53 -20.88 -22.23
CA ASP A 105 16.15 -20.63 -22.65
C ASP A 105 16.02 -19.26 -23.36
N ARG A 106 16.85 -18.30 -22.96
CA ARG A 106 16.85 -16.94 -23.50
C ARG A 106 17.15 -16.87 -24.99
N ARG A 107 18.02 -17.74 -25.50
CA ARG A 107 18.34 -17.80 -26.95
C ARG A 107 17.15 -18.25 -27.77
N GLU A 108 16.50 -19.32 -27.35
CA GLU A 108 15.31 -19.86 -28.01
C GLU A 108 14.16 -18.82 -28.00
N LEU A 109 13.88 -18.24 -26.83
CA LEU A 109 12.85 -17.21 -26.69
C LEU A 109 13.11 -16.01 -27.60
N LYS A 110 14.36 -15.57 -27.75
CA LYS A 110 14.74 -14.48 -28.65
C LYS A 110 14.56 -14.85 -30.12
N GLN A 111 14.88 -16.08 -30.54
CA GLN A 111 14.67 -16.54 -31.92
C GLN A 111 13.19 -16.56 -32.26
N LYS A 112 12.35 -17.12 -31.40
CA LYS A 112 10.90 -17.14 -31.56
C LYS A 112 10.29 -15.73 -31.60
N ALA A 113 10.83 -14.79 -30.81
CA ALA A 113 10.37 -13.39 -30.84
C ALA A 113 10.71 -12.73 -32.17
N VAL A 114 11.90 -12.97 -32.74
CA VAL A 114 12.29 -12.49 -34.09
C VAL A 114 11.41 -13.11 -35.16
N ALA A 115 11.01 -14.37 -35.00
CA ALA A 115 10.09 -15.05 -35.93
C ALA A 115 8.63 -14.56 -35.80
N GLY A 116 8.31 -13.67 -34.84
CA GLY A 116 6.96 -13.14 -34.64
C GLY A 116 5.96 -14.13 -34.04
N GLU A 117 6.45 -15.14 -33.33
CA GLU A 117 5.60 -16.18 -32.72
C GLU A 117 4.81 -15.66 -31.51
N TYR A 118 5.25 -14.56 -30.88
CA TYR A 118 4.58 -13.99 -29.68
C TYR A 118 3.72 -12.78 -30.02
N ARG A 119 2.56 -12.70 -29.35
CA ARG A 119 1.69 -11.50 -29.42
C ARG A 119 2.11 -10.44 -28.44
N LEU A 120 2.57 -10.85 -27.23
CA LEU A 120 3.04 -9.94 -26.21
C LEU A 120 4.39 -10.40 -25.65
N MET A 121 5.27 -9.44 -25.42
CA MET A 121 6.55 -9.63 -24.78
C MET A 121 6.71 -8.63 -23.63
N TYR A 122 6.74 -9.13 -22.40
CA TYR A 122 6.96 -8.32 -21.22
C TYR A 122 8.44 -8.20 -20.91
N VAL A 123 8.91 -6.97 -20.67
CA VAL A 123 10.33 -6.66 -20.47
C VAL A 123 10.46 -5.70 -19.29
N SER A 124 11.44 -5.91 -18.42
CA SER A 124 11.72 -4.93 -17.35
C SER A 124 12.35 -3.65 -17.94
N PRO A 125 12.16 -2.47 -17.31
CA PRO A 125 12.69 -1.20 -17.83
C PRO A 125 14.21 -1.22 -17.96
N GLU A 126 14.94 -1.81 -16.99
CA GLU A 126 16.38 -1.94 -17.02
C GLU A 126 16.84 -2.73 -18.24
N ARG A 127 16.11 -3.79 -18.55
CA ARG A 127 16.42 -4.63 -19.70
C ARG A 127 16.05 -3.99 -21.02
N ALA A 128 14.96 -3.23 -21.08
CA ALA A 128 14.53 -2.55 -22.30
C ALA A 128 15.58 -1.56 -22.81
N VAL A 129 16.34 -0.92 -21.91
CA VAL A 129 17.37 0.09 -22.21
C VAL A 129 18.80 -0.45 -22.16
N MET A 130 18.97 -1.75 -21.90
CA MET A 130 20.26 -2.39 -21.79
C MET A 130 20.95 -2.50 -23.17
N GLN A 131 22.25 -2.20 -23.20
CA GLN A 131 23.07 -2.31 -24.40
C GLN A 131 22.97 -3.71 -25.02
N GLY A 132 22.67 -3.82 -26.30
CA GLY A 132 22.44 -5.08 -27.01
C GLY A 132 20.97 -5.52 -27.04
N THR A 133 20.12 -5.17 -26.08
CA THR A 133 18.67 -5.40 -26.18
C THR A 133 18.07 -4.53 -27.30
N GLU A 134 18.49 -3.29 -27.41
CA GLU A 134 18.10 -2.37 -28.47
C GLU A 134 18.36 -2.93 -29.89
N ARG A 135 19.55 -3.49 -30.11
CA ARG A 135 19.94 -4.10 -31.41
C ARG A 135 19.06 -5.32 -31.72
N TRP A 136 18.83 -6.14 -30.73
CA TRP A 136 18.01 -7.33 -30.90
C TRP A 136 16.53 -6.98 -31.14
N LEU A 137 15.96 -6.01 -30.40
CA LEU A 137 14.58 -5.56 -30.59
C LEU A 137 14.31 -5.04 -32.01
N LYS A 138 15.31 -4.46 -32.70
CA LYS A 138 15.18 -4.04 -34.11
C LYS A 138 14.85 -5.21 -35.04
N ASN A 139 15.22 -6.42 -34.69
CA ASN A 139 14.92 -7.62 -35.49
C ASN A 139 13.56 -8.24 -35.14
N VAL A 140 12.91 -7.82 -34.03
CA VAL A 140 11.57 -8.25 -33.67
C VAL A 140 10.54 -7.43 -34.45
N PRO A 141 9.52 -8.05 -35.02
CA PRO A 141 8.44 -7.32 -35.69
C PRO A 141 7.54 -6.64 -34.64
N VAL A 142 8.01 -5.52 -34.08
CA VAL A 142 7.28 -4.80 -33.01
C VAL A 142 6.05 -4.10 -33.60
N SER A 143 4.88 -4.29 -32.96
CA SER A 143 3.66 -3.53 -33.28
C SER A 143 3.63 -2.17 -32.59
N PHE A 144 3.81 -2.14 -31.28
CA PHE A 144 3.84 -0.93 -30.45
C PHE A 144 4.56 -1.22 -29.13
N PHE A 145 4.84 -0.16 -28.37
CA PHE A 145 5.34 -0.24 -26.98
C PHE A 145 4.25 0.17 -26.01
N ALA A 146 4.01 -0.65 -24.97
CA ALA A 146 3.14 -0.30 -23.85
C ALA A 146 4.01 -0.09 -22.61
N ILE A 147 3.96 1.09 -22.04
CA ILE A 147 4.69 1.47 -20.82
C ILE A 147 3.72 1.40 -19.67
N ASP A 148 3.78 0.31 -18.90
CA ASP A 148 2.97 0.16 -17.68
C ASP A 148 3.63 0.90 -16.52
N GLU A 149 2.82 1.35 -15.55
CA GLU A 149 3.23 2.22 -14.45
C GLU A 149 4.05 3.44 -14.92
N ALA A 150 3.60 4.08 -16.01
CA ALA A 150 4.30 5.17 -16.67
C ALA A 150 4.60 6.38 -15.75
N HIS A 151 3.91 6.50 -14.59
CA HIS A 151 4.24 7.51 -13.59
C HIS A 151 5.68 7.40 -13.05
N CYS A 152 6.31 6.22 -13.18
CA CYS A 152 7.70 5.99 -12.78
C CYS A 152 8.72 6.83 -13.60
N ILE A 153 8.32 7.37 -14.75
CA ILE A 153 9.19 8.23 -15.57
C ILE A 153 9.39 9.61 -14.96
N SER A 154 8.40 10.07 -14.20
CA SER A 154 8.34 11.42 -13.67
C SER A 154 9.05 11.54 -12.32
N GLN A 155 9.93 12.52 -12.18
CA GLN A 155 10.51 12.89 -10.89
C GLN A 155 9.44 13.37 -9.90
N TRP A 156 8.31 13.84 -10.40
CA TRP A 156 7.14 14.24 -9.60
C TRP A 156 6.21 13.06 -9.29
N GLY A 157 6.41 11.91 -9.93
CA GLY A 157 5.70 10.66 -9.62
C GLY A 157 6.09 10.12 -8.24
N HIS A 158 5.22 9.34 -7.63
CA HIS A 158 5.46 8.80 -6.27
C HIS A 158 6.49 7.65 -6.21
N ASP A 159 6.77 6.98 -7.35
CA ASP A 159 7.75 5.88 -7.49
C ASP A 159 8.66 6.16 -8.70
N PHE A 160 9.48 7.23 -8.60
CA PHE A 160 10.41 7.59 -9.66
C PHE A 160 11.49 6.51 -9.84
N ARG A 161 11.73 6.12 -11.11
CA ARG A 161 12.78 5.16 -11.50
C ARG A 161 13.62 5.72 -12.64
N PRO A 162 14.94 5.93 -12.43
CA PRO A 162 15.82 6.51 -13.45
C PRO A 162 15.81 5.74 -14.79
N GLU A 163 15.62 4.42 -14.74
CA GLU A 163 15.57 3.56 -15.93
C GLU A 163 14.40 3.91 -16.83
N TYR A 164 13.26 4.35 -16.26
CA TYR A 164 12.11 4.79 -17.06
C TYR A 164 12.41 6.02 -17.91
N ARG A 165 13.27 6.93 -17.46
CA ARG A 165 13.67 8.09 -18.28
C ARG A 165 14.43 7.70 -19.52
N GLN A 166 15.16 6.60 -19.49
CA GLN A 166 15.89 6.11 -20.66
C GLN A 166 14.96 5.50 -21.72
N LEU A 167 13.68 5.27 -21.41
CA LEU A 167 12.69 4.75 -22.38
C LEU A 167 12.39 5.74 -23.50
N SER A 168 12.75 7.02 -23.37
CA SER A 168 12.74 7.99 -24.49
C SER A 168 13.51 7.49 -25.70
N LYS A 169 14.59 6.71 -25.51
CA LYS A 169 15.37 6.09 -26.60
C LYS A 169 14.52 5.22 -27.53
N LEU A 170 13.41 4.65 -27.02
CA LEU A 170 12.53 3.83 -27.84
C LEU A 170 11.92 4.62 -29.01
N ARG A 171 11.61 5.91 -28.81
CA ARG A 171 11.12 6.79 -29.89
C ARG A 171 12.15 6.97 -30.99
N ALA A 172 13.40 7.18 -30.64
CA ALA A 172 14.49 7.32 -31.63
C ALA A 172 14.79 6.01 -32.35
N LEU A 173 14.70 4.86 -31.65
CA LEU A 173 14.96 3.54 -32.21
C LEU A 173 13.82 3.02 -33.10
N PHE A 174 12.59 3.40 -32.80
CA PHE A 174 11.35 2.95 -33.47
C PHE A 174 10.43 4.15 -33.77
N PRO A 175 10.83 5.03 -34.66
CA PRO A 175 10.13 6.30 -34.93
C PRO A 175 8.67 6.10 -35.37
N ASP A 176 8.39 4.99 -36.08
CA ASP A 176 7.08 4.71 -36.67
C ASP A 176 6.18 3.82 -35.78
N ARG A 177 6.65 3.47 -34.60
CA ARG A 177 5.85 2.62 -33.71
C ARG A 177 5.14 3.44 -32.64
N PRO A 178 3.85 3.18 -32.39
CA PRO A 178 3.12 3.83 -31.31
C PRO A 178 3.72 3.53 -29.93
N ILE A 179 3.63 4.51 -29.05
CA ILE A 179 3.95 4.35 -27.64
C ILE A 179 2.68 4.62 -26.82
N ALA A 180 2.33 3.65 -25.97
CA ALA A 180 1.17 3.69 -25.11
C ALA A 180 1.60 3.76 -23.64
N ALA A 181 1.33 4.86 -22.97
CA ALA A 181 1.65 5.07 -21.57
C ALA A 181 0.43 4.79 -20.70
N PHE A 182 0.56 3.90 -19.71
CA PHE A 182 -0.51 3.51 -18.79
C PHE A 182 -0.11 3.72 -17.34
N THR A 183 -0.99 4.31 -16.54
CA THR A 183 -0.80 4.40 -15.08
C THR A 183 -2.13 4.43 -14.36
N ALA A 184 -2.13 4.08 -13.05
CA ALA A 184 -3.32 4.14 -12.20
C ALA A 184 -3.48 5.51 -11.53
N SER A 185 -2.38 6.23 -11.30
CA SER A 185 -2.34 7.45 -10.49
C SER A 185 -1.31 8.42 -11.07
N ALA A 186 -1.79 9.55 -11.56
CA ALA A 186 -0.93 10.61 -12.07
C ALA A 186 -1.62 11.97 -11.90
N THR A 187 -0.96 12.89 -11.21
CA THR A 187 -1.37 14.30 -11.15
C THR A 187 -1.24 14.95 -12.53
N GLN A 188 -1.77 16.16 -12.71
CA GLN A 188 -1.64 16.87 -13.98
C GLN A 188 -0.19 17.06 -14.40
N GLN A 189 0.69 17.39 -13.46
CA GLN A 189 2.13 17.56 -13.71
C GLN A 189 2.79 16.25 -14.14
N VAL A 190 2.48 15.14 -13.47
CA VAL A 190 2.99 13.81 -13.85
C VAL A 190 2.52 13.40 -15.24
N ARG A 191 1.25 13.67 -15.60
CA ARG A 191 0.74 13.40 -16.96
C ARG A 191 1.46 14.21 -18.03
N HIS A 192 1.76 15.46 -17.75
CA HIS A 192 2.53 16.31 -18.66
C HIS A 192 3.95 15.77 -18.85
N ASP A 193 4.61 15.42 -17.77
CA ASP A 193 5.97 14.86 -17.78
C ASP A 193 6.03 13.51 -18.53
N ILE A 194 5.05 12.63 -18.34
CA ILE A 194 4.94 11.37 -19.13
C ILE A 194 4.94 11.65 -20.62
N VAL A 195 4.09 12.59 -21.08
CA VAL A 195 3.98 12.92 -22.51
C VAL A 195 5.29 13.48 -23.06
N GLN A 196 5.95 14.36 -22.31
CA GLN A 196 7.22 14.97 -22.70
C GLN A 196 8.37 13.95 -22.71
N GLN A 197 8.54 13.20 -21.62
CA GLN A 197 9.68 12.29 -21.45
C GLN A 197 9.62 11.08 -22.40
N LEU A 198 8.43 10.62 -22.79
CA LEU A 198 8.26 9.56 -23.78
C LEU A 198 8.15 10.10 -25.22
N GLU A 199 8.22 11.41 -25.41
CA GLU A 199 8.08 12.06 -26.72
C GLU A 199 6.81 11.60 -27.46
N LEU A 200 5.67 11.52 -26.73
CA LEU A 200 4.41 11.08 -27.34
C LEU A 200 3.91 12.10 -28.38
N ARG A 201 3.55 11.62 -29.56
CA ARG A 201 3.12 12.44 -30.72
C ARG A 201 1.60 12.52 -30.74
N GLU A 202 1.06 13.69 -30.49
CA GLU A 202 -0.40 13.96 -30.48
C GLU A 202 -1.23 12.82 -29.83
N PRO A 203 -0.84 12.40 -28.61
CA PRO A 203 -1.44 11.21 -28.02
C PRO A 203 -2.93 11.39 -27.75
N LEU A 204 -3.70 10.32 -27.87
CA LEU A 204 -5.00 10.26 -27.21
C LEU A 204 -4.78 10.32 -25.70
N LYS A 205 -5.23 11.40 -25.06
CA LYS A 205 -5.18 11.56 -23.59
C LYS A 205 -6.50 11.08 -23.00
N SER A 206 -6.51 9.89 -22.38
CA SER A 206 -7.69 9.33 -21.73
C SER A 206 -7.48 9.28 -20.22
N VAL A 207 -8.25 10.09 -19.49
CA VAL A 207 -8.19 10.16 -18.02
C VAL A 207 -9.55 9.74 -17.46
N SER A 208 -9.64 8.58 -16.84
CA SER A 208 -10.83 8.13 -16.13
C SER A 208 -10.97 8.84 -14.79
N SER A 209 -12.19 8.96 -14.28
CA SER A 209 -12.41 9.50 -12.94
C SER A 209 -11.66 8.68 -11.89
N PHE A 210 -11.12 9.38 -10.90
CA PHE A 210 -10.50 8.77 -9.73
C PHE A 210 -11.52 8.32 -8.67
N ARG A 211 -12.79 8.61 -8.89
CA ARG A 211 -13.88 8.14 -8.03
C ARG A 211 -14.05 6.64 -8.15
N ARG A 212 -14.11 5.97 -7.01
CA ARG A 212 -14.39 4.56 -6.88
C ARG A 212 -15.68 4.38 -6.08
N GLU A 213 -16.84 4.31 -6.75
CA GLU A 213 -18.16 4.32 -6.13
C GLU A 213 -18.38 3.16 -5.15
N ASN A 214 -17.74 2.03 -5.40
CA ASN A 214 -17.80 0.86 -4.55
C ASN A 214 -16.87 0.89 -3.32
N LEU A 215 -16.01 1.92 -3.19
CA LEU A 215 -15.10 2.03 -2.06
C LEU A 215 -15.61 3.00 -1.01
N ARG A 216 -15.75 2.52 0.22
CA ARG A 216 -16.06 3.34 1.39
C ARG A 216 -14.77 3.73 2.09
N TYR A 217 -14.44 5.02 2.09
CA TYR A 217 -13.27 5.55 2.80
C TYR A 217 -13.66 6.02 4.20
N ILE A 218 -12.88 5.61 5.19
CA ILE A 218 -12.97 6.11 6.57
C ILE A 218 -11.59 6.50 7.06
N VAL A 219 -11.51 7.63 7.79
CA VAL A 219 -10.26 8.15 8.35
C VAL A 219 -10.45 8.41 9.83
N ARG A 220 -9.61 7.82 10.67
CA ARG A 220 -9.67 7.99 12.13
C ARG A 220 -8.31 8.33 12.70
N LYS A 221 -8.22 9.47 13.39
CA LYS A 221 -7.08 9.77 14.26
C LYS A 221 -7.24 8.96 15.55
N CYS A 222 -6.26 8.11 15.83
CA CYS A 222 -6.28 7.20 16.96
C CYS A 222 -5.39 7.71 18.10
N GLU A 223 -5.82 7.52 19.32
CA GLU A 223 -4.97 7.68 20.48
C GLU A 223 -4.00 6.50 20.62
N LYS A 224 -2.95 6.71 21.42
CA LYS A 224 -2.00 5.63 21.74
C LYS A 224 -2.72 4.44 22.40
N GLY A 225 -2.49 3.24 21.90
CA GLY A 225 -3.08 1.99 22.42
C GLY A 225 -4.52 1.72 21.99
N THR A 226 -5.22 2.63 21.28
CA THR A 226 -6.61 2.40 20.85
C THR A 226 -6.74 1.84 19.44
N GLN A 227 -5.72 2.03 18.60
CA GLN A 227 -5.69 1.56 17.21
C GLN A 227 -6.01 0.06 17.04
N PRO A 228 -5.53 -0.87 17.92
CA PRO A 228 -5.88 -2.28 17.85
C PRO A 228 -7.39 -2.54 18.00
N ASN A 229 -8.09 -1.80 18.85
CA ASN A 229 -9.54 -1.98 19.02
C ASN A 229 -10.31 -1.64 17.76
N TYR A 230 -9.95 -0.51 17.12
CA TYR A 230 -10.56 -0.12 15.84
C TYR A 230 -10.25 -1.13 14.74
N LEU A 231 -9.02 -1.66 14.69
CA LEU A 231 -8.66 -2.73 13.76
C LEU A 231 -9.53 -3.97 13.96
N LEU A 232 -9.66 -4.45 15.20
CA LEU A 232 -10.46 -5.63 15.54
C LEU A 232 -11.95 -5.42 15.23
N GLN A 233 -12.48 -4.23 15.54
CA GLN A 233 -13.86 -3.87 15.19
C GLN A 233 -14.08 -3.95 13.67
N LEU A 234 -13.22 -3.30 12.87
CA LEU A 234 -13.32 -3.31 11.43
C LEU A 234 -13.20 -4.71 10.82
N LEU A 235 -12.31 -5.54 11.36
CA LEU A 235 -12.15 -6.93 10.92
C LEU A 235 -13.38 -7.80 11.26
N ASN A 236 -14.04 -7.56 12.38
CA ASN A 236 -15.26 -8.27 12.75
C ASN A 236 -16.47 -7.82 11.91
N GLU A 237 -16.60 -6.52 11.63
CA GLU A 237 -17.66 -5.98 10.78
C GLU A 237 -17.50 -6.39 9.31
N ASN A 238 -16.26 -6.66 8.88
CA ASN A 238 -15.93 -7.12 7.52
C ASN A 238 -15.40 -8.56 7.57
N ALA A 239 -16.14 -9.46 8.23
CA ALA A 239 -15.72 -10.85 8.44
C ALA A 239 -15.65 -11.65 7.14
N GLU A 240 -16.40 -11.28 6.12
CA GLU A 240 -16.39 -11.91 4.80
C GLU A 240 -15.32 -11.32 3.90
N GLY A 241 -14.70 -12.18 3.07
CA GLY A 241 -13.69 -11.80 2.10
C GLY A 241 -12.32 -11.52 2.68
N SER A 242 -11.42 -11.13 1.83
CA SER A 242 -10.02 -10.92 2.19
C SER A 242 -9.74 -9.51 2.65
N THR A 243 -8.80 -9.39 3.58
CA THR A 243 -8.36 -8.09 4.12
C THR A 243 -6.86 -7.93 3.99
N ILE A 244 -6.42 -6.71 3.66
CA ILE A 244 -5.03 -6.28 3.70
C ILE A 244 -4.88 -5.25 4.81
N VAL A 245 -3.89 -5.44 5.69
CA VAL A 245 -3.54 -4.49 6.75
C VAL A 245 -2.13 -3.96 6.50
N TYR A 246 -2.01 -2.68 6.19
CA TYR A 246 -0.71 -2.03 6.01
C TYR A 246 -0.18 -1.47 7.32
N VAL A 247 1.10 -1.77 7.60
CA VAL A 247 1.81 -1.31 8.79
C VAL A 247 3.15 -0.67 8.43
N PRO A 248 3.66 0.29 9.24
CA PRO A 248 4.83 1.08 8.85
C PRO A 248 6.18 0.34 8.95
N THR A 249 6.28 -0.73 9.75
CA THR A 249 7.57 -1.40 10.03
C THR A 249 7.44 -2.92 10.08
N VAL A 250 8.55 -3.61 9.81
CA VAL A 250 8.65 -5.07 9.91
C VAL A 250 8.24 -5.59 11.29
N LYS A 251 8.72 -4.93 12.36
CA LYS A 251 8.35 -5.29 13.73
C LYS A 251 6.83 -5.21 13.95
N LYS A 252 6.19 -4.18 13.39
CA LYS A 252 4.74 -4.02 13.54
C LYS A 252 3.95 -5.11 12.79
N VAL A 253 4.52 -5.73 11.74
CA VAL A 253 3.91 -6.90 11.08
C VAL A 253 3.75 -8.04 12.09
N ALA A 254 4.82 -8.43 12.79
CA ALA A 254 4.79 -9.49 13.79
C ALA A 254 3.84 -9.15 14.95
N ASP A 255 3.90 -7.90 15.45
CA ASP A 255 3.03 -7.44 16.55
C ASP A 255 1.54 -7.55 16.19
N ILE A 256 1.15 -7.16 14.98
CA ILE A 256 -0.26 -7.20 14.55
C ILE A 256 -0.69 -8.64 14.23
N VAL A 257 0.15 -9.46 13.58
CA VAL A 257 -0.16 -10.88 13.36
C VAL A 257 -0.39 -11.60 14.69
N GLY A 258 0.47 -11.36 15.70
CA GLY A 258 0.30 -11.90 17.04
C GLY A 258 -1.00 -11.43 17.70
N LEU A 259 -1.31 -10.12 17.65
CA LEU A 259 -2.57 -9.57 18.15
C LEU A 259 -3.79 -10.25 17.53
N LEU A 260 -3.79 -10.44 16.22
CA LEU A 260 -4.90 -11.06 15.49
C LEU A 260 -5.06 -12.54 15.87
N LYS A 261 -3.95 -13.26 16.01
CA LYS A 261 -3.94 -14.65 16.48
C LYS A 261 -4.52 -14.77 17.91
N ASP A 262 -4.11 -13.88 18.82
CA ASP A 262 -4.62 -13.84 20.20
C ASP A 262 -6.13 -13.57 20.27
N ASN A 263 -6.71 -12.98 19.21
CA ASN A 263 -8.15 -12.73 19.07
C ASN A 263 -8.85 -13.72 18.10
N GLY A 264 -8.24 -14.87 17.80
CA GLY A 264 -8.83 -15.91 16.97
C GLY A 264 -8.91 -15.59 15.47
N ILE A 265 -8.24 -14.53 15.01
CA ILE A 265 -8.24 -14.11 13.61
C ILE A 265 -6.98 -14.67 12.92
N GLN A 266 -7.19 -15.54 11.93
CA GLN A 266 -6.08 -16.09 11.15
C GLN A 266 -5.49 -15.05 10.21
N ALA A 267 -4.21 -14.72 10.41
CA ALA A 267 -3.48 -13.73 9.66
C ALA A 267 -2.07 -14.22 9.30
N VAL A 268 -1.56 -13.73 8.18
CA VAL A 268 -0.21 -14.01 7.69
C VAL A 268 0.55 -12.70 7.47
N GLY A 269 1.85 -12.71 7.80
CA GLY A 269 2.73 -11.55 7.64
C GLY A 269 3.43 -11.52 6.28
N TYR A 270 3.72 -10.30 5.77
CA TYR A 270 4.50 -10.10 4.56
C TYR A 270 5.38 -8.83 4.65
N HIS A 271 6.70 -8.98 4.47
CA HIS A 271 7.62 -7.84 4.40
C HIS A 271 8.90 -8.17 3.61
N GLY A 272 9.61 -7.15 3.16
CA GLY A 272 10.78 -7.30 2.28
C GLY A 272 11.99 -8.02 2.90
N GLN A 273 12.08 -8.11 4.23
CA GLN A 273 13.17 -8.81 4.92
C GLN A 273 12.90 -10.34 5.10
N MET A 274 11.74 -10.83 4.68
CA MET A 274 11.48 -12.28 4.64
C MET A 274 12.23 -12.92 3.49
N ASP A 275 12.61 -14.20 3.64
CA ASP A 275 13.11 -15.03 2.56
C ASP A 275 12.07 -15.09 1.43
N SER A 276 12.54 -15.14 0.17
CA SER A 276 11.66 -15.15 -1.00
C SER A 276 10.67 -16.30 -0.98
N SER A 277 11.11 -17.50 -0.58
CA SER A 277 10.26 -18.70 -0.46
C SER A 277 9.15 -18.54 0.57
N VAL A 278 9.45 -17.90 1.72
CA VAL A 278 8.45 -17.60 2.77
C VAL A 278 7.45 -16.57 2.26
N ARG A 279 7.92 -15.51 1.57
CA ARG A 279 7.05 -14.50 0.97
C ARG A 279 6.06 -15.10 -0.02
N GLU A 280 6.56 -15.95 -0.92
CA GLU A 280 5.74 -16.65 -1.93
C GLU A 280 4.71 -17.57 -1.27
N THR A 281 5.13 -18.35 -0.26
CA THR A 281 4.24 -19.24 0.49
C THR A 281 3.13 -18.45 1.20
N ASN A 282 3.47 -17.36 1.88
CA ASN A 282 2.51 -16.53 2.59
C ASN A 282 1.53 -15.84 1.63
N GLN A 283 2.05 -15.29 0.53
CA GLN A 283 1.23 -14.67 -0.51
C GLN A 283 0.27 -15.68 -1.14
N LYS A 284 0.75 -16.88 -1.48
CA LYS A 284 -0.05 -17.95 -2.06
C LYS A 284 -1.13 -18.41 -1.08
N ALA A 285 -0.79 -18.65 0.17
CA ALA A 285 -1.73 -19.08 1.19
C ALA A 285 -2.86 -18.05 1.42
N TRP A 286 -2.53 -16.74 1.40
CA TRP A 286 -3.55 -15.69 1.44
C TRP A 286 -4.36 -15.61 0.14
N SER A 287 -3.74 -15.75 -1.03
CA SER A 287 -4.43 -15.73 -2.32
C SER A 287 -5.40 -16.91 -2.49
N GLU A 288 -5.06 -18.07 -1.95
CA GLU A 288 -5.92 -19.27 -1.93
C GLU A 288 -6.99 -19.22 -0.83
N GLY A 289 -7.03 -18.18 -0.01
CA GLY A 289 -8.03 -18.01 1.05
C GLY A 289 -7.76 -18.81 2.34
N LYS A 290 -6.57 -19.44 2.48
CA LYS A 290 -6.18 -20.12 3.73
C LYS A 290 -6.08 -19.15 4.90
N PHE A 291 -5.67 -17.92 4.62
CA PHE A 291 -5.67 -16.82 5.56
C PHE A 291 -6.56 -15.69 5.06
N ARG A 292 -7.46 -15.20 5.90
CA ARG A 292 -8.34 -14.08 5.57
C ARG A 292 -7.61 -12.75 5.57
N VAL A 293 -6.69 -12.56 6.51
CA VAL A 293 -5.99 -11.29 6.71
C VAL A 293 -4.52 -11.44 6.33
N LEU A 294 -4.04 -10.50 5.52
CA LEU A 294 -2.62 -10.31 5.28
C LEU A 294 -2.17 -9.01 5.93
N VAL A 295 -1.14 -9.09 6.77
CA VAL A 295 -0.51 -7.94 7.40
C VAL A 295 0.84 -7.69 6.74
N GLY A 296 1.02 -6.51 6.12
CA GLY A 296 2.25 -6.24 5.40
C GLY A 296 2.75 -4.80 5.51
N THR A 297 4.04 -4.63 5.17
CA THR A 297 4.59 -3.31 4.87
C THR A 297 4.27 -2.93 3.42
N ILE A 298 4.66 -1.73 3.00
CA ILE A 298 4.54 -1.27 1.60
C ILE A 298 5.22 -2.22 0.58
N ALA A 299 6.12 -3.11 1.03
CA ALA A 299 6.71 -4.16 0.20
C ALA A 299 5.65 -5.15 -0.35
N PHE A 300 4.50 -5.26 0.33
CA PHE A 300 3.34 -5.98 -0.15
C PHE A 300 2.49 -5.04 -0.98
N GLY A 301 2.75 -4.96 -2.25
CA GLY A 301 1.99 -3.99 -3.04
C GLY A 301 2.02 -4.27 -4.52
N LEU A 302 3.04 -4.92 -4.98
CA LEU A 302 3.34 -5.00 -6.38
C LEU A 302 3.02 -6.43 -6.87
N GLY A 303 1.97 -6.56 -7.71
CA GLY A 303 1.62 -7.83 -8.34
C GLY A 303 0.44 -8.61 -7.74
N ILE A 304 -0.31 -8.04 -6.79
CA ILE A 304 -1.49 -8.73 -6.24
C ILE A 304 -2.68 -8.54 -7.16
N ASN A 305 -3.20 -9.63 -7.66
CA ASN A 305 -4.40 -9.64 -8.51
C ASN A 305 -5.55 -10.44 -7.87
N ARG A 306 -5.88 -10.11 -6.61
CA ARG A 306 -7.04 -10.68 -5.94
C ARG A 306 -8.22 -9.70 -6.04
N ALA A 307 -9.34 -10.17 -6.60
CA ALA A 307 -10.50 -9.33 -6.90
C ALA A 307 -11.41 -9.09 -5.68
N ASP A 308 -11.47 -10.06 -4.76
CA ASP A 308 -12.39 -10.12 -3.61
C ASP A 308 -11.83 -9.52 -2.31
N VAL A 309 -10.93 -8.56 -2.39
CA VAL A 309 -10.45 -7.83 -1.20
C VAL A 309 -11.56 -6.93 -0.70
N ARG A 310 -12.10 -7.24 0.49
CA ARG A 310 -13.23 -6.50 1.09
C ARG A 310 -12.79 -5.36 2.00
N ALA A 311 -11.57 -5.40 2.51
CA ALA A 311 -11.05 -4.29 3.31
C ALA A 311 -9.56 -4.07 3.06
N VAL A 312 -9.15 -2.79 3.00
CA VAL A 312 -7.75 -2.35 3.08
C VAL A 312 -7.64 -1.38 4.24
N ILE A 313 -6.84 -1.73 5.25
CA ILE A 313 -6.72 -0.98 6.49
C ILE A 313 -5.28 -0.52 6.66
N HIS A 314 -5.06 0.78 6.78
CA HIS A 314 -3.75 1.36 7.09
C HIS A 314 -3.66 1.69 8.58
N LEU A 315 -2.62 1.21 9.24
CA LEU A 315 -2.32 1.50 10.65
C LEU A 315 -1.24 2.59 10.84
N ALA A 316 -0.96 3.33 9.78
CA ALA A 316 -0.14 4.54 9.79
C ALA A 316 -0.44 5.37 8.55
N LEU A 317 -0.01 6.64 8.54
CA LEU A 317 -0.06 7.47 7.35
C LEU A 317 0.87 6.89 6.26
N PRO A 318 0.36 6.67 5.03
CA PRO A 318 1.20 6.39 3.87
C PRO A 318 2.13 7.58 3.56
N LYS A 319 3.15 7.36 2.75
CA LYS A 319 4.12 8.42 2.37
C LYS A 319 3.48 9.57 1.59
N SER A 320 2.41 9.27 0.83
CA SER A 320 1.68 10.27 0.04
C SER A 320 0.24 9.83 -0.25
N VAL A 321 -0.58 10.74 -0.76
CA VAL A 321 -1.95 10.47 -1.19
C VAL A 321 -1.97 9.47 -2.36
N GLU A 322 -0.98 9.51 -3.25
CA GLU A 322 -0.84 8.58 -4.38
C GLU A 322 -0.60 7.14 -3.90
N HIS A 323 0.30 6.96 -2.91
CA HIS A 323 0.52 5.64 -2.29
C HIS A 323 -0.78 5.14 -1.64
N TYR A 324 -1.46 6.01 -0.86
CA TYR A 324 -2.74 5.65 -0.25
C TYR A 324 -3.78 5.23 -1.29
N TYR A 325 -3.89 5.98 -2.38
CA TYR A 325 -4.83 5.68 -3.46
C TYR A 325 -4.53 4.35 -4.16
N GLN A 326 -3.26 4.05 -4.43
CA GLN A 326 -2.85 2.79 -5.04
C GLN A 326 -3.05 1.59 -4.10
N GLU A 327 -2.72 1.74 -2.83
CA GLU A 327 -2.85 0.69 -1.82
C GLU A 327 -4.32 0.41 -1.50
N SER A 328 -5.11 1.45 -1.24
CA SER A 328 -6.56 1.35 -1.03
C SER A 328 -7.31 0.86 -2.27
N GLY A 329 -6.83 1.22 -3.47
CA GLY A 329 -7.37 0.77 -4.76
C GLY A 329 -7.29 -0.74 -5.01
N ARG A 330 -6.63 -1.51 -4.13
CA ARG A 330 -6.64 -2.98 -4.15
C ARG A 330 -7.96 -3.57 -3.69
N ALA A 331 -8.73 -2.80 -2.92
CA ALA A 331 -10.06 -3.19 -2.47
C ALA A 331 -11.07 -3.19 -3.63
N GLY A 332 -12.01 -4.11 -3.61
CA GLY A 332 -13.19 -4.14 -4.47
C GLY A 332 -12.89 -4.08 -5.97
N ARG A 333 -11.89 -4.80 -6.48
CA ARG A 333 -11.59 -4.83 -7.92
C ARG A 333 -12.68 -5.52 -8.74
N ASP A 334 -13.49 -6.34 -8.11
CA ASP A 334 -14.69 -6.98 -8.68
C ASP A 334 -15.91 -6.05 -8.76
N GLY A 335 -15.78 -4.79 -8.35
CA GLY A 335 -16.87 -3.81 -8.33
C GLY A 335 -17.78 -3.91 -7.11
N LYS A 336 -17.63 -4.92 -6.26
CA LYS A 336 -18.44 -5.06 -5.04
C LYS A 336 -18.01 -4.08 -3.97
N PRO A 337 -18.89 -3.71 -3.01
CA PRO A 337 -18.56 -2.83 -1.91
C PRO A 337 -17.33 -3.29 -1.13
N ALA A 338 -16.44 -2.36 -0.79
CA ALA A 338 -15.25 -2.62 0.00
C ALA A 338 -14.85 -1.41 0.85
N LEU A 339 -14.17 -1.68 1.96
CA LEU A 339 -13.76 -0.69 2.94
C LEU A 339 -12.29 -0.28 2.74
N CYS A 340 -12.01 1.02 2.84
CA CYS A 340 -10.67 1.59 2.89
C CYS A 340 -10.53 2.41 4.16
N ALA A 341 -9.86 1.89 5.18
CA ALA A 341 -9.71 2.55 6.46
C ALA A 341 -8.28 3.08 6.67
N LEU A 342 -8.17 4.31 7.14
CA LEU A 342 -6.93 4.93 7.56
C LEU A 342 -6.99 5.24 9.05
N LEU A 343 -6.37 4.37 9.85
CA LEU A 343 -6.25 4.50 11.31
C LEU A 343 -4.87 5.06 11.61
N TRP A 344 -4.74 6.36 11.83
CA TRP A 344 -3.48 7.04 11.99
C TRP A 344 -3.29 7.69 13.35
N ARG A 345 -2.04 8.01 13.71
CA ARG A 345 -1.69 8.66 14.98
C ARG A 345 -0.83 9.89 14.71
N GLY A 346 -0.87 10.87 15.61
CA GLY A 346 0.01 12.04 15.52
C GLY A 346 1.50 11.71 15.43
N ALA A 347 1.94 10.59 16.05
CA ALA A 347 3.31 10.10 15.94
C ALA A 347 3.73 9.70 14.50
N ASP A 348 2.79 9.34 13.64
CA ASP A 348 3.08 8.96 12.25
C ASP A 348 3.60 10.17 11.45
N LEU A 349 3.10 11.37 11.74
CA LEU A 349 3.61 12.62 11.16
C LEU A 349 5.07 12.86 11.54
N GLY A 350 5.42 12.64 12.82
CA GLY A 350 6.81 12.74 13.29
C GLY A 350 7.73 11.73 12.61
N LEU A 351 7.24 10.49 12.39
CA LEU A 351 8.00 9.45 11.70
C LEU A 351 8.25 9.81 10.24
N LEU A 352 7.23 10.28 9.52
CA LEU A 352 7.37 10.72 8.13
C LEU A 352 8.34 11.90 8.02
N ALA A 353 8.21 12.93 8.88
CA ALA A 353 9.10 14.07 8.92
C ALA A 353 10.56 13.66 9.19
N HIS A 354 10.77 12.72 10.11
CA HIS A 354 12.10 12.18 10.41
C HIS A 354 12.77 11.55 9.18
N PHE A 355 12.05 10.70 8.43
CA PHE A 355 12.58 10.10 7.20
C PHE A 355 12.89 11.15 6.13
N ILE A 356 12.06 12.19 5.99
CA ILE A 356 12.31 13.28 5.05
C ILE A 356 13.59 14.04 5.43
N MET A 357 13.78 14.32 6.72
CA MET A 357 14.97 15.04 7.21
C MET A 357 16.27 14.27 6.96
N GLN A 358 16.25 12.94 7.04
CA GLN A 358 17.44 12.10 6.82
C GLN A 358 17.86 11.98 5.34
N SER A 359 16.99 12.32 4.39
CA SER A 359 17.34 12.29 2.97
C SER A 359 18.45 13.29 2.66
N GLN A 360 19.42 12.92 1.85
CA GLN A 360 20.49 13.80 1.35
C GLN A 360 20.12 14.48 0.03
N ASP A 361 19.10 13.99 -0.66
CA ASP A 361 18.61 14.55 -1.92
C ASP A 361 17.74 15.78 -1.66
N LEU A 362 18.26 16.97 -1.97
CA LEU A 362 17.55 18.24 -1.74
C LEU A 362 16.28 18.38 -2.58
N VAL A 363 16.31 17.96 -3.85
CA VAL A 363 15.13 18.03 -4.76
C VAL A 363 14.08 17.03 -4.32
N GLY A 364 14.50 15.81 -3.97
CA GLY A 364 13.60 14.80 -3.40
C GLY A 364 12.99 15.21 -2.07
N LYS A 365 13.71 16.00 -1.25
CA LYS A 365 13.21 16.55 0.02
C LYS A 365 12.03 17.49 -0.16
N GLU A 366 12.12 18.44 -1.08
CA GLU A 366 11.07 19.41 -1.34
C GLU A 366 9.76 18.72 -1.77
N LYS A 367 9.89 17.77 -2.67
CA LYS A 367 8.78 16.91 -3.09
C LYS A 367 8.21 16.10 -1.93
N ALA A 368 9.07 15.48 -1.11
CA ALA A 368 8.62 14.67 0.02
C ALA A 368 7.88 15.51 1.07
N TRP A 369 8.27 16.77 1.29
CA TRP A 369 7.53 17.71 2.12
C TRP A 369 6.17 18.07 1.51
N ALA A 370 6.08 18.32 0.21
CA ALA A 370 4.80 18.57 -0.46
C ALA A 370 3.85 17.36 -0.34
N GLN A 371 4.36 16.15 -0.50
CA GLN A 371 3.61 14.90 -0.31
C GLN A 371 3.16 14.71 1.16
N TYR A 372 4.02 15.04 2.12
CA TYR A 372 3.71 15.02 3.54
C TYR A 372 2.55 15.97 3.88
N GLU A 373 2.61 17.22 3.41
CA GLU A 373 1.52 18.18 3.65
C GLU A 373 0.21 17.74 2.97
N ALA A 374 0.29 17.15 1.78
CA ALA A 374 -0.88 16.63 1.09
C ALA A 374 -1.55 15.47 1.85
N ILE A 375 -0.79 14.48 2.33
CA ILE A 375 -1.36 13.34 3.07
C ILE A 375 -1.85 13.75 4.46
N LYS A 376 -1.16 14.67 5.13
CA LYS A 376 -1.60 15.27 6.38
C LYS A 376 -2.93 16.00 6.20
N SER A 377 -3.01 16.89 5.20
CA SER A 377 -4.25 17.60 4.86
C SER A 377 -5.39 16.63 4.56
N PHE A 378 -5.16 15.59 3.77
CA PHE A 378 -6.16 14.55 3.49
C PHE A 378 -6.66 13.85 4.76
N ALA A 379 -5.76 13.57 5.72
CA ALA A 379 -6.10 12.88 6.96
C ALA A 379 -6.84 13.78 7.97
N GLU A 380 -6.58 15.09 7.96
CA GLU A 380 -7.12 16.06 8.92
C GLU A 380 -8.35 16.82 8.40
N ILE A 381 -8.59 16.83 7.07
CA ILE A 381 -9.66 17.62 6.48
C ILE A 381 -11.05 17.15 6.90
N ASP A 382 -11.91 18.09 7.19
CA ASP A 382 -13.34 17.87 7.38
C ASP A 382 -14.05 18.02 6.03
N GLY A 383 -14.22 16.89 5.32
CA GLY A 383 -14.76 16.88 3.98
C GLY A 383 -14.81 15.49 3.32
N CYS A 384 -15.53 15.40 2.20
CA CYS A 384 -15.70 14.16 1.47
C CYS A 384 -14.37 13.57 1.00
N ARG A 385 -14.03 12.34 1.45
CA ARG A 385 -12.77 11.67 1.18
C ARG A 385 -12.53 11.42 -0.31
N GLN A 386 -13.54 10.93 -1.02
CA GLN A 386 -13.42 10.68 -2.46
C GLN A 386 -13.25 11.99 -3.25
N ARG A 387 -13.93 13.06 -2.86
CA ARG A 387 -13.78 14.38 -3.50
C ARG A 387 -12.36 14.92 -3.34
N GLN A 388 -11.74 14.72 -2.16
CA GLN A 388 -10.36 15.11 -1.92
C GLN A 388 -9.37 14.31 -2.77
N LEU A 389 -9.55 12.98 -2.88
CA LEU A 389 -8.75 12.16 -3.77
C LEU A 389 -8.85 12.63 -5.23
N CYS A 390 -10.07 12.84 -5.74
CA CYS A 390 -10.27 13.34 -7.10
C CYS A 390 -9.57 14.69 -7.34
N ARG A 391 -9.71 15.63 -6.39
CA ARG A 391 -9.06 16.95 -6.47
C ARG A 391 -7.54 16.86 -6.45
N HIS A 392 -6.98 15.98 -5.63
CA HIS A 392 -5.53 15.76 -5.56
C HIS A 392 -4.96 15.34 -6.93
N PHE A 393 -5.69 14.51 -7.68
CA PHE A 393 -5.31 14.10 -9.03
C PHE A 393 -5.72 15.08 -10.13
N GLY A 394 -6.22 16.27 -9.75
CA GLY A 394 -6.58 17.33 -10.69
C GLY A 394 -7.93 17.13 -11.39
N GLU A 395 -8.80 16.28 -10.84
CA GLU A 395 -10.19 16.20 -11.25
C GLU A 395 -11.00 17.25 -10.48
N ASN A 396 -11.93 17.91 -11.14
CA ASN A 396 -12.85 18.87 -10.50
C ASN A 396 -14.27 18.27 -10.45
N PRO A 397 -14.61 17.51 -9.38
CA PRO A 397 -15.90 16.86 -9.27
C PRO A 397 -17.04 17.88 -9.15
N ARG A 398 -18.09 17.72 -9.97
CA ARG A 398 -19.31 18.54 -9.90
C ARG A 398 -20.23 18.14 -8.74
N TRP A 399 -20.04 16.92 -8.17
CA TRP A 399 -20.79 16.42 -7.02
C TRP A 399 -20.17 16.91 -5.70
N GLU A 400 -21.00 17.20 -4.70
CA GLU A 400 -20.57 17.74 -3.41
C GLU A 400 -20.06 16.67 -2.45
N GLY A 401 -20.69 15.49 -2.44
CA GLY A 401 -20.34 14.37 -1.57
C GLY A 401 -20.48 13.02 -2.28
N CYS A 402 -19.72 12.02 -1.85
CA CYS A 402 -19.82 10.64 -2.41
C CYS A 402 -20.98 9.84 -1.82
N GLY A 403 -21.58 10.28 -0.71
CA GLY A 403 -22.67 9.61 0.01
C GLY A 403 -22.24 8.44 0.91
N VAL A 404 -21.01 7.94 0.79
CA VAL A 404 -20.61 6.67 1.44
C VAL A 404 -19.39 6.74 2.36
N CYS A 405 -18.57 7.81 2.30
CA CYS A 405 -17.40 7.93 3.20
C CYS A 405 -17.84 8.35 4.61
N ASP A 406 -16.91 8.29 5.58
CA ASP A 406 -17.13 8.71 6.96
C ASP A 406 -17.78 10.09 7.09
N TYR A 407 -17.29 11.08 6.33
CA TYR A 407 -17.83 12.44 6.32
C TYR A 407 -19.25 12.51 5.72
N CYS A 408 -19.47 11.90 4.56
CA CYS A 408 -20.76 12.01 3.85
C CYS A 408 -21.89 11.20 4.49
N ALA A 409 -21.56 10.07 5.13
CA ALA A 409 -22.53 9.21 5.79
C ALA A 409 -22.93 9.74 7.19
N GLY A 410 -22.28 10.79 7.69
CA GLY A 410 -22.61 11.44 8.96
C GLY A 410 -22.31 10.60 10.18
N ASP A 411 -21.20 9.96 10.25
CA ASP A 411 -20.58 9.19 11.32
C ASP A 411 -20.48 7.68 11.09
N TYR A 412 -19.26 7.24 11.04
CA TYR A 412 -18.94 5.84 11.32
C TYR A 412 -19.01 5.65 12.85
N ILE A 413 -20.03 4.93 13.30
CA ILE A 413 -20.19 4.67 14.74
C ILE A 413 -19.09 3.71 15.21
N TRP A 414 -18.07 4.25 15.87
CA TRP A 414 -17.07 3.46 16.57
C TRP A 414 -17.68 2.92 17.85
N LYS A 415 -18.06 1.64 17.87
CA LYS A 415 -18.76 0.97 18.98
C LYS A 415 -17.90 0.76 20.23
N VAL A 416 -16.84 1.52 20.37
CA VAL A 416 -15.83 1.26 21.39
C VAL A 416 -15.96 2.27 22.52
N GLU A 417 -16.99 2.12 23.34
CA GLU A 417 -17.06 2.75 24.65
C GLU A 417 -16.20 1.97 25.65
N GLY A 418 -15.41 2.67 26.48
CA GLY A 418 -14.57 2.04 27.50
C GLY A 418 -13.37 1.26 26.93
N LEU A 419 -12.67 1.83 25.95
CA LEU A 419 -11.52 1.23 25.28
C LEU A 419 -10.50 0.64 26.26
N LYS A 420 -10.46 -0.70 26.38
CA LYS A 420 -9.27 -1.36 26.90
C LYS A 420 -8.12 -1.05 25.96
N LYS A 421 -7.14 -0.30 26.42
CA LYS A 421 -5.94 -0.05 25.63
C LYS A 421 -5.16 -1.36 25.50
N HIS A 422 -4.85 -1.74 24.27
CA HIS A 422 -4.07 -2.95 24.00
C HIS A 422 -2.57 -2.61 23.96
N PRO A 423 -1.72 -3.49 24.53
CA PRO A 423 -0.28 -3.36 24.38
C PRO A 423 0.14 -3.43 22.92
N GLU A 424 1.01 -2.50 22.50
CA GLU A 424 1.44 -2.40 21.11
C GLU A 424 2.48 -3.45 20.68
N SER A 425 3.20 -4.08 21.65
CA SER A 425 4.25 -5.06 21.36
C SER A 425 3.90 -6.44 21.87
N GLU A 426 4.42 -7.46 21.20
CA GLU A 426 4.30 -8.86 21.64
C GLU A 426 4.79 -9.06 23.08
N ALA A 427 5.97 -8.51 23.40
CA ALA A 427 6.54 -8.53 24.73
C ALA A 427 5.63 -7.93 25.81
N ALA A 428 4.90 -6.88 25.48
CA ALA A 428 3.95 -6.25 26.38
C ALA A 428 2.67 -7.07 26.54
N ARG A 429 2.18 -7.69 25.45
CA ARG A 429 1.02 -8.62 25.49
C ARG A 429 1.31 -9.85 26.34
N GLU A 430 2.49 -10.45 26.15
CA GLU A 430 2.93 -11.60 26.95
C GLU A 430 3.03 -11.24 28.45
N THR A 431 3.63 -10.08 28.78
CA THR A 431 3.69 -9.60 30.16
C THR A 431 2.30 -9.43 30.76
N LEU A 432 1.39 -8.78 30.02
CA LEU A 432 0.01 -8.57 30.45
C LEU A 432 -0.73 -9.89 30.70
N SER A 433 -0.58 -10.85 29.80
CA SER A 433 -1.16 -12.19 29.92
C SER A 433 -0.64 -12.91 31.16
N LEU A 434 0.66 -12.85 31.44
CA LEU A 434 1.26 -13.49 32.60
C LEU A 434 0.87 -12.81 33.92
N ILE A 435 0.72 -11.48 33.92
CA ILE A 435 0.15 -10.74 35.09
C ILE A 435 -1.31 -11.17 35.32
N GLY A 436 -2.11 -11.26 34.25
CA GLY A 436 -3.50 -11.74 34.33
C GLY A 436 -3.62 -13.18 34.83
N ALA A 437 -2.62 -14.03 34.59
CA ALA A 437 -2.50 -15.37 35.10
C ALA A 437 -1.96 -15.42 36.56
N GLY A 438 -1.84 -14.29 37.27
CA GLY A 438 -1.41 -14.19 38.66
C GLY A 438 0.07 -14.47 38.91
N LYS A 439 0.94 -14.41 37.87
CA LYS A 439 2.38 -14.65 38.03
C LYS A 439 3.07 -13.44 38.66
N SER A 440 4.01 -13.73 39.62
CA SER A 440 4.87 -12.67 40.19
C SER A 440 5.86 -12.14 39.14
N PHE A 441 6.38 -10.92 39.34
CA PHE A 441 7.36 -10.30 38.46
C PHE A 441 8.62 -11.17 38.26
N SER A 442 9.07 -11.87 39.29
CA SER A 442 10.19 -12.83 39.21
C SER A 442 9.84 -14.06 38.33
N GLN A 443 8.63 -14.59 38.44
CA GLN A 443 8.16 -15.68 37.59
C GLN A 443 8.00 -15.26 36.14
N ILE A 444 7.53 -14.04 35.90
CA ILE A 444 7.41 -13.45 34.57
C ILE A 444 8.80 -13.26 33.93
N ALA A 445 9.75 -12.71 34.71
CA ALA A 445 11.12 -12.52 34.28
C ALA A 445 11.79 -13.85 33.86
N LYS A 446 11.64 -14.89 34.71
CA LYS A 446 12.15 -16.24 34.40
C LYS A 446 11.52 -16.82 33.14
N LYS A 447 10.20 -16.74 33.00
CA LYS A 447 9.49 -17.31 31.84
C LYS A 447 9.84 -16.61 30.53
N ARG A 448 10.05 -15.29 30.58
CA ARG A 448 10.38 -14.48 29.40
C ARG A 448 11.89 -14.39 29.11
N GLY A 449 12.76 -14.93 29.97
CA GLY A 449 14.21 -14.81 29.81
C GLY A 449 14.73 -13.37 29.92
N VAL A 450 14.08 -12.52 30.74
CA VAL A 450 14.45 -11.12 30.93
C VAL A 450 14.73 -10.80 32.40
N THR A 451 15.28 -9.61 32.68
CA THR A 451 15.50 -9.18 34.06
C THR A 451 14.19 -8.78 34.76
N VAL A 452 14.10 -8.93 36.07
CA VAL A 452 12.96 -8.46 36.85
C VAL A 452 12.72 -6.96 36.67
N ARG A 453 13.79 -6.17 36.56
CA ARG A 453 13.73 -4.75 36.24
C ARG A 453 13.01 -4.48 34.90
N SER A 454 13.29 -5.28 33.86
CA SER A 454 12.58 -5.17 32.57
C SER A 454 11.09 -5.41 32.72
N VAL A 455 10.68 -6.32 33.60
CA VAL A 455 9.26 -6.59 33.91
C VAL A 455 8.62 -5.40 34.61
N TYR A 456 9.28 -4.82 35.64
CA TYR A 456 8.82 -3.60 36.29
C TYR A 456 8.62 -2.45 35.31
N THR A 457 9.63 -2.19 34.47
CA THR A 457 9.58 -1.14 33.44
C THR A 457 8.42 -1.35 32.48
N MET A 458 8.22 -2.59 32.02
CA MET A 458 7.12 -2.92 31.12
C MET A 458 5.76 -2.78 31.81
N THR A 459 5.63 -3.25 33.05
CA THR A 459 4.39 -3.14 33.84
C THR A 459 4.06 -1.68 34.13
N ALA A 460 5.04 -0.85 34.51
CA ALA A 460 4.85 0.58 34.72
C ALA A 460 4.28 1.25 33.44
N LYS A 461 4.83 0.88 32.29
CA LYS A 461 4.34 1.39 31.00
C LYS A 461 2.94 0.89 30.66
N LEU A 462 2.63 -0.38 30.92
CA LEU A 462 1.28 -0.93 30.75
C LEU A 462 0.24 -0.21 31.62
N VAL A 463 0.61 0.16 32.85
CA VAL A 463 -0.23 0.96 33.75
C VAL A 463 -0.39 2.40 33.22
N GLU A 464 0.72 3.08 32.87
CA GLU A 464 0.71 4.44 32.33
C GLU A 464 -0.12 4.53 31.04
N ASP A 465 0.06 3.56 30.12
CA ASP A 465 -0.68 3.47 28.86
C ASP A 465 -2.16 3.04 29.07
N GLY A 466 -2.54 2.58 30.28
CA GLY A 466 -3.90 2.19 30.63
C GLY A 466 -4.29 0.80 30.12
N CYS A 467 -3.32 -0.05 29.83
CA CYS A 467 -3.56 -1.43 29.40
C CYS A 467 -3.93 -2.34 30.58
N ILE A 468 -3.52 -1.98 31.80
CA ILE A 468 -3.83 -2.69 33.05
C ILE A 468 -4.00 -1.67 34.17
N GLU A 469 -4.88 -2.00 35.12
CA GLU A 469 -5.02 -1.24 36.37
C GLU A 469 -3.84 -1.53 37.30
N PHE A 470 -3.37 -0.48 38.00
CA PHE A 470 -2.37 -0.65 39.07
C PHE A 470 -2.93 -1.53 40.19
N GLN A 471 -2.20 -2.59 40.53
CA GLN A 471 -2.61 -3.50 41.58
C GLN A 471 -1.86 -3.18 42.88
N ARG A 472 -2.59 -2.93 43.96
CA ARG A 472 -2.02 -2.55 45.26
C ARG A 472 -1.07 -3.61 45.86
N GLN A 473 -1.20 -4.87 45.46
CA GLN A 473 -0.32 -5.97 45.90
C GLN A 473 1.10 -5.93 45.32
N TRP A 474 1.35 -5.07 44.31
CA TRP A 474 2.67 -4.96 43.70
C TRP A 474 3.68 -4.16 44.52
N ILE A 475 3.20 -3.34 45.47
CA ILE A 475 4.03 -2.53 46.34
C ILE A 475 3.35 -2.31 47.68
N ASP A 476 4.15 -2.33 48.76
CA ASP A 476 3.67 -2.03 50.08
C ASP A 476 3.12 -0.60 50.19
N LEU A 477 2.03 -0.43 50.95
CA LEU A 477 1.34 0.85 51.06
C LEU A 477 2.22 1.96 51.66
N SER A 478 3.10 1.61 52.60
CA SER A 478 4.02 2.57 53.22
C SER A 478 5.04 3.06 52.22
N ARG A 479 5.57 2.17 51.37
CA ARG A 479 6.50 2.47 50.28
C ARG A 479 5.82 3.28 49.17
N TYR A 480 4.57 2.93 48.81
CA TYR A 480 3.79 3.69 47.87
C TYR A 480 3.63 5.15 48.29
N LYS A 481 3.17 5.40 49.54
CA LYS A 481 2.99 6.74 50.10
C LYS A 481 4.30 7.54 50.17
N ALA A 482 5.40 6.87 50.50
CA ALA A 482 6.72 7.51 50.53
C ALA A 482 7.18 7.95 49.13
N ILE A 483 6.94 7.14 48.10
CA ILE A 483 7.23 7.50 46.70
C ILE A 483 6.32 8.65 46.23
N GLU A 484 5.03 8.55 46.52
CA GLU A 484 4.05 9.60 46.16
C GLU A 484 4.44 10.95 46.78
N SER A 485 4.80 10.96 48.08
CA SER A 485 5.30 12.16 48.76
C SER A 485 6.58 12.72 48.11
N ALA A 486 7.53 11.86 47.73
CA ALA A 486 8.73 12.28 47.02
C ALA A 486 8.40 12.90 45.68
N ILE A 487 7.48 12.30 44.93
CA ILE A 487 7.01 12.81 43.61
C ILE A 487 6.33 14.18 43.79
N HIS A 488 5.52 14.37 44.79
CA HIS A 488 4.89 15.66 45.05
C HIS A 488 5.91 16.77 45.33
N LYS A 489 7.06 16.45 45.94
CA LYS A 489 8.12 17.42 46.27
C LYS A 489 8.94 17.82 45.04
N VAL A 490 9.33 16.87 44.18
CA VAL A 490 10.29 17.09 43.10
C VAL A 490 9.68 16.97 41.69
N GLY A 491 8.40 16.63 41.59
CA GLY A 491 7.68 16.45 40.32
C GLY A 491 7.96 15.11 39.63
N MET A 492 7.30 14.91 38.48
CA MET A 492 7.26 13.63 37.74
C MET A 492 8.32 13.50 36.63
N ARG A 493 9.27 14.46 36.50
CA ARG A 493 10.17 14.51 35.34
C ARG A 493 11.46 13.71 35.51
N SER A 494 12.00 13.58 36.72
CA SER A 494 13.32 12.99 36.96
C SER A 494 13.24 11.84 37.98
N LEU A 495 13.46 10.60 37.49
CA LEU A 495 13.56 9.41 38.35
C LEU A 495 14.66 9.55 39.40
N THR A 496 15.81 10.15 39.04
CA THR A 496 16.95 10.36 39.94
C THR A 496 16.59 11.33 41.06
N ALA A 497 15.89 12.44 40.75
CA ALA A 497 15.46 13.39 41.77
C ALA A 497 14.46 12.76 42.75
N ILE A 498 13.52 11.94 42.25
CA ILE A 498 12.56 11.20 43.10
C ILE A 498 13.32 10.21 43.99
N LYS A 499 14.28 9.45 43.44
CA LYS A 499 15.06 8.47 44.20
C LYS A 499 15.87 9.13 45.32
N ASN A 500 16.48 10.29 45.05
CA ASN A 500 17.25 11.03 46.07
C ASN A 500 16.39 11.61 47.18
N THR A 501 15.09 11.80 46.92
CA THR A 501 14.13 12.35 47.90
C THR A 501 13.38 11.24 48.65
N ALA A 502 13.27 10.06 48.08
CA ALA A 502 12.64 8.90 48.66
C ALA A 502 13.57 8.18 49.65
N PRO A 503 13.03 7.43 50.64
CA PRO A 503 13.84 6.59 51.54
C PRO A 503 14.81 5.67 50.80
N PRO A 504 16.06 5.48 51.30
CA PRO A 504 17.10 4.71 50.60
C PRO A 504 16.70 3.27 50.22
N ALA A 505 15.82 2.65 51.03
CA ALA A 505 15.33 1.28 50.81
C ALA A 505 14.39 1.13 49.59
N ILE A 506 13.88 2.21 49.02
CA ILE A 506 12.98 2.19 47.84
C ILE A 506 13.82 2.09 46.57
N SER A 507 13.49 1.10 45.74
CA SER A 507 14.19 0.87 44.46
C SER A 507 13.71 1.80 43.33
N PHE A 508 14.54 1.96 42.30
CA PHE A 508 14.13 2.66 41.08
C PHE A 508 12.95 2.01 40.38
N ASP A 509 12.85 0.69 40.48
CA ASP A 509 11.79 -0.10 39.86
C ASP A 509 10.42 0.16 40.50
N GLU A 510 10.39 0.27 41.83
CA GLU A 510 9.19 0.64 42.57
C GLU A 510 8.77 2.09 42.26
N ILE A 511 9.73 3.01 42.19
CA ILE A 511 9.47 4.42 41.81
C ILE A 511 8.86 4.48 40.41
N GLN A 512 9.39 3.74 39.47
CA GLN A 512 8.92 3.73 38.09
C GLN A 512 7.48 3.20 37.97
N LEU A 513 7.14 2.18 38.75
CA LEU A 513 5.80 1.59 38.79
C LEU A 513 4.75 2.58 39.34
N VAL A 514 5.06 3.25 40.48
CA VAL A 514 4.18 4.27 41.08
C VAL A 514 4.07 5.50 40.18
N LEU A 515 5.18 5.92 39.55
CA LEU A 515 5.19 7.04 38.64
C LEU A 515 4.26 6.79 37.44
N GLY A 516 4.28 5.57 36.85
CA GLY A 516 3.36 5.19 35.78
C GLY A 516 1.89 5.30 36.20
N HIS A 517 1.57 4.88 37.42
CA HIS A 517 0.22 5.01 37.99
C HIS A 517 -0.22 6.46 38.17
N LEU A 518 0.60 7.31 38.78
CA LEU A 518 0.27 8.72 39.01
C LEU A 518 0.18 9.53 37.71
N ARG A 519 1.01 9.23 36.71
CA ARG A 519 0.90 9.85 35.39
C ARG A 519 -0.44 9.53 34.72
N ARG A 520 -0.88 8.26 34.81
CA ARG A 520 -2.18 7.86 34.30
C ARG A 520 -3.33 8.59 34.99
N GLN A 521 -3.30 8.73 36.32
CA GLN A 521 -4.33 9.46 37.07
C GLN A 521 -4.39 10.93 36.63
N LYS A 522 -3.24 11.57 36.43
CA LYS A 522 -3.17 12.94 35.91
C LYS A 522 -3.76 13.08 34.52
N ASP A 523 -3.45 12.15 33.61
CA ASP A 523 -4.00 12.13 32.25
C ASP A 523 -5.52 11.92 32.25
N GLN A 524 -6.05 11.09 33.15
CA GLN A 524 -7.49 10.89 33.32
C GLN A 524 -8.18 12.16 33.86
N ALA A 525 -7.57 12.86 34.80
CA ALA A 525 -8.11 14.11 35.35
C ALA A 525 -8.20 15.21 34.28
N HIS A 526 -7.18 15.32 33.42
CA HIS A 526 -7.17 16.28 32.29
C HIS A 526 -8.19 15.96 31.17
N ARG A 527 -8.69 14.74 31.09
CA ARG A 527 -9.70 14.35 30.09
C ARG A 527 -11.13 14.58 30.59
N ASN A 528 -11.31 14.64 31.91
CA ASN A 528 -12.62 14.85 32.56
C ASN A 528 -12.87 16.33 32.91
N SER A 529 -11.88 17.19 32.75
CA SER A 529 -11.95 18.65 32.84
C SER A 529 -12.03 19.28 31.44
#